data_07f739d3f075552b0f4d3cc6f1013997
#
_entry.id   07f739d3f075552b0f4d3cc6f1013997
#
_cell.length_a   1.000
_cell.length_b   1.000
_cell.length_c   1.000
_cell.angle_alpha   90.00
_cell.angle_beta   90.00
_cell.angle_gamma   90.00
#
_symmetry.space_group_name_H-M   'P 1'
#
loop_
_entity.id
_entity.type
_entity.pdbx_description
1 polymer ?
#
loop_
_entity_poly.entity_id
_entity_poly.type
_entity_poly.pdbx_seq_one_letter_code
_entity_poly.pdbx_strand_id
1 'polypeptide(L)'
;MLGSTLWLTLATLTGLAAGFAREWLLVAAWGAGGQSDAFLVSMFLPEALRMSLAAGLLSAAALPLYQQRSVERQQRWLGGMAPRLLLTGLAVSVVLLLSAEGLVRLIGPGLDADGYAQAASGLRWLAWCAPGFMLHALFCVPLQARSRFVLAGLGSLLFNLPPVIYLATFSHASTSSGLASACVLGSVLMPGVLLPALYRSGWRPWQWQSEAGAMRELLQRIGPLLSSNLASQGLALLERMVASLLGEGAVTWVNLARKLINLPLIALMSLNQVLLGLMSGSAGDQRLSLLKRGLGSATLLTLPAVAGLIGAAGALVALLLPNQTQGGPLPELLAWFAVPLMFGAWNALLARYAYAAGDTRLPLNCELVGSLCNALLLGALPFAFGLTGIALAALGGALVTGVLLMRRQSLLHVLPWRSHWLLASLLMTIAALLLHPLHDTWLQLGLSCVYGALLLVGLALWLKPWRNVSA
;
A
#
# COMPACT_ATOMS: atom_id res chain seq x y z
N MET A 1 0.27 -6.18 -26.62
CA MET A 1 -0.36 -5.70 -25.38
C MET A 1 -0.26 -6.68 -24.21
N LEU A 2 -0.69 -7.94 -24.32
CA LEU A 2 -0.62 -8.95 -23.23
C LEU A 2 0.80 -9.12 -22.64
N GLY A 3 1.85 -9.18 -23.46
CA GLY A 3 3.23 -9.33 -22.97
C GLY A 3 3.73 -8.15 -22.14
N SER A 4 3.43 -6.91 -22.54
CA SER A 4 3.83 -5.71 -21.78
C SER A 4 3.10 -5.59 -20.44
N THR A 5 1.84 -6.01 -20.38
CA THR A 5 1.06 -6.04 -19.14
C THR A 5 1.61 -7.09 -18.18
N LEU A 6 1.95 -8.28 -18.67
CA LEU A 6 2.54 -9.35 -17.87
C LEU A 6 3.88 -8.93 -17.26
N TRP A 7 4.77 -8.33 -18.06
CA TRP A 7 6.06 -7.83 -17.59
C TRP A 7 5.92 -6.69 -16.58
N LEU A 8 4.95 -5.79 -16.77
CA LEU A 8 4.66 -4.74 -15.78
C LEU A 8 4.16 -5.34 -14.46
N THR A 9 3.26 -6.33 -14.53
CA THR A 9 2.77 -7.04 -13.34
C THR A 9 3.92 -7.72 -12.60
N LEU A 10 4.81 -8.42 -13.32
CA LEU A 10 5.99 -9.04 -12.73
C LEU A 10 6.93 -8.01 -12.09
N ALA A 11 7.21 -6.88 -12.75
CA ALA A 11 8.02 -5.81 -12.20
C ALA A 11 7.40 -5.20 -10.92
N THR A 12 6.09 -5.06 -10.88
CA THR A 12 5.36 -4.60 -9.69
C THR A 12 5.43 -5.62 -8.55
N LEU A 13 5.22 -6.90 -8.86
CA LEU A 13 5.29 -7.99 -7.88
C LEU A 13 6.70 -8.13 -7.29
N THR A 14 7.74 -8.06 -8.11
CA THR A 14 9.14 -8.10 -7.63
C THR A 14 9.47 -6.88 -6.77
N GLY A 15 8.94 -5.71 -7.10
CA GLY A 15 9.07 -4.50 -6.28
C GLY A 15 8.38 -4.62 -4.92
N LEU A 16 7.20 -5.23 -4.87
CA LEU A 16 6.48 -5.51 -3.62
C LEU A 16 7.20 -6.57 -2.77
N ALA A 17 7.69 -7.63 -3.42
CA ALA A 17 8.48 -8.68 -2.75
C ALA A 17 9.77 -8.10 -2.16
N ALA A 18 10.49 -7.24 -2.89
CA ALA A 18 11.68 -6.57 -2.38
C ALA A 18 11.36 -5.62 -1.21
N GLY A 19 10.22 -4.91 -1.27
CA GLY A 19 9.74 -4.08 -0.16
C GLY A 19 9.40 -4.90 1.08
N PHE A 20 8.78 -6.06 0.91
CA PHE A 20 8.53 -7.00 2.00
C PHE A 20 9.84 -7.59 2.55
N ALA A 21 10.75 -8.03 1.68
CA ALA A 21 12.05 -8.58 2.07
C ALA A 21 12.87 -7.58 2.89
N ARG A 22 12.82 -6.28 2.58
CA ARG A 22 13.47 -5.24 3.38
C ARG A 22 12.93 -5.20 4.80
N GLU A 23 11.60 -5.18 4.97
CA GLU A 23 10.97 -5.14 6.29
C GLU A 23 11.24 -6.43 7.09
N TRP A 24 11.15 -7.56 6.42
CA TRP A 24 11.46 -8.86 7.02
C TRP A 24 12.91 -8.96 7.48
N LEU A 25 13.87 -8.59 6.64
CA LEU A 25 15.30 -8.59 6.99
C LEU A 25 15.62 -7.59 8.10
N LEU A 26 14.94 -6.43 8.12
CA LEU A 26 15.08 -5.45 9.20
C LEU A 26 14.69 -6.07 10.54
N VAL A 27 13.52 -6.74 10.61
CA VAL A 27 13.07 -7.40 11.82
C VAL A 27 13.93 -8.61 12.15
N ALA A 28 14.41 -9.37 11.17
CA ALA A 28 15.33 -10.48 11.38
C ALA A 28 16.69 -10.01 11.93
N ALA A 29 17.18 -8.83 11.52
CA ALA A 29 18.46 -8.30 11.94
C ALA A 29 18.41 -7.59 13.30
N TRP A 30 17.40 -6.77 13.57
CA TRP A 30 17.33 -5.92 14.76
C TRP A 30 16.26 -6.34 15.77
N GLY A 31 15.37 -7.24 15.39
CA GLY A 31 14.18 -7.52 16.18
C GLY A 31 13.12 -6.43 16.05
N ALA A 32 12.00 -6.63 16.75
CA ALA A 32 11.03 -5.59 16.99
C ALA A 32 11.35 -4.90 18.32
N GLY A 33 11.86 -3.68 18.24
CA GLY A 33 12.34 -2.94 19.39
C GLY A 33 12.59 -1.48 19.03
N GLY A 34 13.21 -0.73 19.95
CA GLY A 34 13.43 0.71 19.82
C GLY A 34 14.17 1.10 18.55
N GLN A 35 15.21 0.35 18.16
CA GLN A 35 15.99 0.64 16.95
C GLN A 35 15.16 0.48 15.67
N SER A 36 14.40 -0.60 15.55
CA SER A 36 13.54 -0.84 14.37
C SER A 36 12.38 0.15 14.33
N ASP A 37 11.75 0.46 15.46
CA ASP A 37 10.70 1.47 15.56
C ASP A 37 11.21 2.85 15.16
N ALA A 38 12.38 3.27 15.69
CA ALA A 38 13.01 4.53 15.33
C ALA A 38 13.29 4.64 13.83
N PHE A 39 13.81 3.56 13.21
CA PHE A 39 14.04 3.55 11.77
C PHE A 39 12.74 3.62 10.98
N LEU A 40 11.70 2.88 11.36
CA LEU A 40 10.41 2.91 10.69
C LEU A 40 9.68 4.24 10.83
N VAL A 41 9.82 4.91 11.98
CA VAL A 41 9.32 6.28 12.18
C VAL A 41 10.06 7.26 11.26
N SER A 42 11.38 7.17 11.18
CA SER A 42 12.20 8.03 10.28
C SER A 42 11.86 7.82 8.81
N MET A 43 11.54 6.58 8.42
CA MET A 43 11.23 6.19 7.04
C MET A 43 9.83 6.62 6.59
N PHE A 44 8.92 6.97 7.51
CA PHE A 44 7.51 7.20 7.19
C PHE A 44 7.30 8.30 6.13
N LEU A 45 7.87 9.48 6.34
CA LEU A 45 7.67 10.60 5.40
C LEU A 45 8.34 10.37 4.03
N PRO A 46 9.60 9.90 3.96
CA PRO A 46 10.21 9.50 2.68
C PRO A 46 9.38 8.43 1.94
N GLU A 47 8.90 7.40 2.66
CA GLU A 47 8.06 6.36 2.07
C GLU A 47 6.70 6.90 1.60
N ALA A 48 6.05 7.77 2.38
CA ALA A 48 4.80 8.42 2.01
C ALA A 48 4.96 9.29 0.75
N LEU A 49 6.07 10.05 0.65
CA LEU A 49 6.41 10.82 -0.54
C LEU A 49 6.61 9.89 -1.74
N ARG A 50 7.42 8.84 -1.57
CA ARG A 50 7.66 7.84 -2.62
C ARG A 50 6.37 7.19 -3.09
N MET A 51 5.52 6.73 -2.17
CA MET A 51 4.24 6.08 -2.49
C MET A 51 3.28 7.03 -3.18
N SER A 52 3.20 8.28 -2.77
CA SER A 52 2.40 9.31 -3.43
C SER A 52 2.82 9.53 -4.89
N LEU A 53 4.12 9.64 -5.14
CA LEU A 53 4.66 9.80 -6.49
C LEU A 53 4.51 8.51 -7.32
N ALA A 54 4.75 7.33 -6.72
CA ALA A 54 4.60 6.03 -7.35
C ALA A 54 3.15 5.67 -7.65
N ALA A 55 2.18 6.13 -6.84
CA ALA A 55 0.75 6.00 -7.12
C ALA A 55 0.32 6.76 -8.39
N GLY A 56 1.25 7.42 -9.05
CA GLY A 56 1.03 8.06 -10.33
C GLY A 56 0.52 9.50 -10.24
N LEU A 57 0.58 10.16 -9.09
CA LEU A 57 0.17 11.56 -8.97
C LEU A 57 0.84 12.45 -10.01
N LEU A 58 2.17 12.34 -10.11
CA LEU A 58 2.91 13.12 -11.11
C LEU A 58 2.60 12.64 -12.52
N SER A 59 2.54 11.33 -12.76
CA SER A 59 2.22 10.78 -14.09
C SER A 59 0.81 11.13 -14.53
N ALA A 60 -0.19 11.04 -13.65
CA ALA A 60 -1.58 11.39 -13.98
C ALA A 60 -1.73 12.86 -14.39
N ALA A 61 -0.99 13.77 -13.75
CA ALA A 61 -0.98 15.18 -14.08
C ALA A 61 -0.11 15.52 -15.30
N ALA A 62 1.09 14.92 -15.38
CA ALA A 62 2.13 15.29 -16.34
C ALA A 62 2.00 14.56 -17.69
N LEU A 63 1.52 13.31 -17.72
CA LEU A 63 1.44 12.52 -18.95
C LEU A 63 0.54 13.15 -20.02
N PRO A 64 -0.70 13.63 -19.71
CA PRO A 64 -1.52 14.33 -20.68
C PRO A 64 -0.85 15.62 -21.19
N LEU A 65 -0.21 16.39 -20.28
CA LEU A 65 0.52 17.59 -20.63
C LEU A 65 1.69 17.30 -21.59
N TYR A 66 2.42 16.23 -21.33
CA TYR A 66 3.53 15.80 -22.15
C TYR A 66 3.06 15.32 -23.54
N GLN A 67 2.00 14.50 -23.62
CA GLN A 67 1.48 13.95 -24.87
C GLN A 67 0.83 14.99 -25.79
N GLN A 68 0.26 16.07 -25.25
CA GLN A 68 -0.33 17.17 -26.03
C GLN A 68 0.72 18.05 -26.74
N ARG A 69 2.00 17.89 -26.42
CA ARG A 69 3.12 18.66 -26.97
C ARG A 69 3.74 17.97 -28.16
N SER A 70 4.21 18.76 -29.15
CA SER A 70 5.07 18.23 -30.23
C SER A 70 6.38 17.67 -29.67
N VAL A 71 7.04 16.78 -30.41
CA VAL A 71 8.27 16.08 -29.95
C VAL A 71 9.34 17.07 -29.46
N GLU A 72 9.53 18.17 -30.17
CA GLU A 72 10.50 19.22 -29.78
C GLU A 72 10.09 19.90 -28.46
N ARG A 73 8.80 20.22 -28.30
CA ARG A 73 8.28 20.80 -27.06
C ARG A 73 8.31 19.82 -25.90
N GLN A 74 8.15 18.52 -26.15
CA GLN A 74 8.31 17.47 -25.15
C GLN A 74 9.71 17.47 -24.55
N GLN A 75 10.74 17.60 -25.42
CA GLN A 75 12.13 17.66 -24.97
C GLN A 75 12.42 18.93 -24.17
N ARG A 76 11.92 20.09 -24.63
CA ARG A 76 12.04 21.36 -23.90
C ARG A 76 11.34 21.31 -22.56
N TRP A 77 10.13 20.75 -22.52
CA TRP A 77 9.36 20.59 -21.30
C TRP A 77 10.11 19.72 -20.28
N LEU A 78 10.61 18.56 -20.70
CA LEU A 78 11.38 17.67 -19.84
C LEU A 78 12.69 18.32 -19.35
N GLY A 79 13.42 19.00 -20.26
CA GLY A 79 14.65 19.72 -19.94
C GLY A 79 14.45 20.85 -18.94
N GLY A 80 13.31 21.56 -19.02
CA GLY A 80 12.95 22.60 -18.06
C GLY A 80 12.38 22.07 -16.75
N MET A 81 11.68 20.92 -16.77
CA MET A 81 11.06 20.35 -15.57
C MET A 81 12.08 19.60 -14.70
N ALA A 82 13.08 18.92 -15.29
CA ALA A 82 14.05 18.14 -14.55
C ALA A 82 14.84 18.96 -13.49
N PRO A 83 15.46 20.11 -13.81
CA PRO A 83 16.13 20.91 -12.80
C PRO A 83 15.18 21.50 -11.77
N ARG A 84 13.94 21.87 -12.16
CA ARG A 84 12.95 22.40 -11.22
C ARG A 84 12.48 21.36 -10.21
N LEU A 85 12.21 20.13 -10.66
CA LEU A 85 11.83 19.05 -9.75
C LEU A 85 13.01 18.57 -8.92
N LEU A 86 14.24 18.62 -9.45
CA LEU A 86 15.44 18.40 -8.64
C LEU A 86 15.53 19.44 -7.53
N LEU A 87 15.41 20.72 -7.85
CA LEU A 87 15.40 21.82 -6.85
C LEU A 87 14.26 21.68 -5.86
N THR A 88 13.06 21.31 -6.32
CA THR A 88 11.92 21.04 -5.43
C THR A 88 12.23 19.88 -4.48
N GLY A 89 12.81 18.79 -4.99
CA GLY A 89 13.24 17.65 -4.18
C GLY A 89 14.31 18.06 -3.15
N LEU A 90 15.30 18.87 -3.55
CA LEU A 90 16.30 19.40 -2.64
C LEU A 90 15.67 20.32 -1.57
N ALA A 91 14.73 21.19 -1.95
CA ALA A 91 14.01 22.03 -1.01
C ALA A 91 13.20 21.19 0.00
N VAL A 92 12.52 20.13 -0.46
CA VAL A 92 11.85 19.16 0.42
C VAL A 92 12.84 18.50 1.36
N SER A 93 14.02 18.07 0.83
CA SER A 93 15.08 17.49 1.67
C SER A 93 15.53 18.45 2.78
N VAL A 94 15.76 19.71 2.44
CA VAL A 94 16.16 20.74 3.42
C VAL A 94 15.06 20.96 4.47
N VAL A 95 13.80 21.05 4.04
CA VAL A 95 12.67 21.17 4.99
C VAL A 95 12.60 19.97 5.93
N LEU A 96 12.68 18.74 5.41
CA LEU A 96 12.68 17.52 6.23
C LEU A 96 13.87 17.47 7.19
N LEU A 97 15.06 17.89 6.72
CA LEU A 97 16.28 17.91 7.52
C LEU A 97 16.17 18.92 8.70
N LEU A 98 15.68 20.12 8.42
CA LEU A 98 15.54 21.17 9.43
C LEU A 98 14.39 20.89 10.41
N SER A 99 13.32 20.27 9.95
CA SER A 99 12.15 19.95 10.78
C SER A 99 12.17 18.52 11.36
N ALA A 100 13.26 17.76 11.19
CA ALA A 100 13.33 16.34 11.53
C ALA A 100 12.89 16.04 12.97
N GLU A 101 13.34 16.84 13.96
CA GLU A 101 12.97 16.65 15.36
C GLU A 101 11.48 16.87 15.62
N GLY A 102 10.90 17.94 15.08
CA GLY A 102 9.47 18.21 15.21
C GLY A 102 8.60 17.14 14.52
N LEU A 103 9.03 16.71 13.34
CA LEU A 103 8.33 15.67 12.57
C LEU A 103 8.39 14.31 13.28
N VAL A 104 9.55 13.94 13.83
CA VAL A 104 9.68 12.68 14.58
C VAL A 104 8.82 12.71 15.85
N ARG A 105 8.76 13.84 16.58
CA ARG A 105 7.84 14.01 17.73
C ARG A 105 6.38 13.83 17.34
N LEU A 106 6.02 14.29 16.15
CA LEU A 106 4.65 14.12 15.64
C LEU A 106 4.36 12.67 15.24
N ILE A 107 5.30 11.99 14.53
CA ILE A 107 5.09 10.66 13.96
C ILE A 107 5.22 9.54 14.99
N GLY A 108 6.16 9.69 15.92
CA GLY A 108 6.50 8.70 16.95
C GLY A 108 6.54 9.31 18.36
N PRO A 109 5.41 9.85 18.86
CA PRO A 109 5.38 10.52 20.18
C PRO A 109 5.69 9.58 21.36
N GLY A 110 5.61 8.28 21.17
CA GLY A 110 5.88 7.27 22.20
C GLY A 110 7.30 6.71 22.18
N LEU A 111 8.19 7.21 21.30
CA LEU A 111 9.59 6.80 21.33
C LEU A 111 10.29 7.32 22.60
N ASP A 112 11.20 6.52 23.13
CA ASP A 112 12.12 6.94 24.20
C ASP A 112 13.16 7.97 23.69
N ALA A 113 13.98 8.52 24.58
CA ALA A 113 14.93 9.56 24.24
C ALA A 113 15.96 9.11 23.18
N ASP A 114 16.43 7.86 23.29
CA ASP A 114 17.41 7.29 22.36
C ASP A 114 16.79 6.97 21.01
N GLY A 115 15.63 6.35 20.97
CA GLY A 115 14.84 6.09 19.75
C GLY A 115 14.47 7.38 19.04
N TYR A 116 14.12 8.41 19.80
CA TYR A 116 13.85 9.75 19.26
C TYR A 116 15.07 10.33 18.56
N ALA A 117 16.25 10.31 19.22
CA ALA A 117 17.49 10.81 18.61
C ALA A 117 17.89 10.02 17.36
N GLN A 118 17.75 8.69 17.42
CA GLN A 118 18.00 7.80 16.28
C GLN A 118 17.04 8.08 15.13
N ALA A 119 15.73 8.22 15.39
CA ALA A 119 14.74 8.50 14.37
C ALA A 119 14.97 9.88 13.72
N ALA A 120 15.30 10.90 14.49
CA ALA A 120 15.63 12.23 13.96
C ALA A 120 16.89 12.20 13.08
N SER A 121 17.94 11.50 13.52
CA SER A 121 19.14 11.27 12.71
C SER A 121 18.82 10.49 11.44
N GLY A 122 18.04 9.41 11.54
CA GLY A 122 17.59 8.61 10.40
C GLY A 122 16.81 9.44 9.38
N LEU A 123 15.87 10.28 9.82
CA LEU A 123 15.10 11.15 8.94
C LEU A 123 15.98 12.18 8.22
N ARG A 124 17.00 12.73 8.91
CA ARG A 124 17.97 13.64 8.27
C ARG A 124 18.72 12.96 7.11
N TRP A 125 19.09 11.70 7.25
CA TRP A 125 19.69 10.90 6.18
C TRP A 125 18.67 10.61 5.08
N LEU A 126 17.50 10.09 5.43
CA LEU A 126 16.46 9.67 4.47
C LEU A 126 15.81 10.86 3.74
N ALA A 127 15.92 12.08 4.25
CA ALA A 127 15.49 13.29 3.56
C ALA A 127 16.10 13.42 2.16
N TRP A 128 17.35 12.96 1.97
CA TRP A 128 18.05 13.00 0.69
C TRP A 128 17.47 12.04 -0.37
N CYS A 129 16.49 11.22 -0.03
CA CYS A 129 15.75 10.42 -1.01
C CYS A 129 14.81 11.25 -1.89
N ALA A 130 14.35 12.43 -1.42
CA ALA A 130 13.31 13.21 -2.11
C ALA A 130 13.69 13.64 -3.55
N PRO A 131 14.92 14.12 -3.85
CA PRO A 131 15.31 14.45 -5.21
C PRO A 131 15.23 13.25 -6.17
N GLY A 132 15.67 12.07 -5.70
CA GLY A 132 15.62 10.83 -6.47
C GLY A 132 14.17 10.43 -6.82
N PHE A 133 13.26 10.52 -5.86
CA PHE A 133 11.84 10.23 -6.07
C PHE A 133 11.19 11.19 -7.06
N MET A 134 11.46 12.49 -6.95
CA MET A 134 10.93 13.51 -7.85
C MET A 134 11.42 13.30 -9.29
N LEU A 135 12.72 13.07 -9.47
CA LEU A 135 13.29 12.81 -10.80
C LEU A 135 12.79 11.49 -11.38
N HIS A 136 12.70 10.43 -10.60
CA HIS A 136 12.16 9.15 -11.07
C HIS A 136 10.73 9.32 -11.57
N ALA A 137 9.86 9.97 -10.81
CA ALA A 137 8.47 10.19 -11.19
C ALA A 137 8.37 11.00 -12.49
N LEU A 138 9.22 12.02 -12.68
CA LEU A 138 9.30 12.78 -13.94
C LEU A 138 9.76 11.92 -15.10
N PHE A 139 10.83 11.13 -14.91
CA PHE A 139 11.44 10.32 -15.99
C PHE A 139 10.55 9.15 -16.42
N CYS A 140 9.61 8.73 -15.58
CA CYS A 140 8.59 7.77 -15.96
C CYS A 140 7.62 8.33 -17.01
N VAL A 141 7.35 9.64 -17.05
CA VAL A 141 6.36 10.27 -17.95
C VAL A 141 6.68 10.00 -19.43
N PRO A 142 7.87 10.34 -19.97
CA PRO A 142 8.22 10.07 -21.37
C PRO A 142 8.29 8.57 -21.71
N LEU A 143 8.63 7.72 -20.74
CA LEU A 143 8.67 6.27 -20.93
C LEU A 143 7.25 5.68 -21.03
N GLN A 144 6.34 6.14 -20.17
CA GLN A 144 4.91 5.77 -20.21
C GLN A 144 4.24 6.27 -21.49
N ALA A 145 4.56 7.52 -21.94
CA ALA A 145 4.08 8.06 -23.21
C ALA A 145 4.46 7.19 -24.42
N ARG A 146 5.59 6.48 -24.33
CA ARG A 146 6.08 5.54 -25.34
C ARG A 146 5.76 4.08 -25.05
N SER A 147 4.82 3.81 -24.15
CA SER A 147 4.38 2.46 -23.74
C SER A 147 5.50 1.60 -23.13
N ARG A 148 6.57 2.20 -22.61
CA ARG A 148 7.67 1.50 -21.92
C ARG A 148 7.39 1.38 -20.42
N PHE A 149 6.25 0.79 -20.07
CA PHE A 149 5.75 0.71 -18.70
C PHE A 149 6.63 -0.14 -17.78
N VAL A 150 7.33 -1.15 -18.30
CA VAL A 150 8.19 -2.04 -17.50
C VAL A 150 9.30 -1.27 -16.81
N LEU A 151 10.03 -0.42 -17.57
CA LEU A 151 11.09 0.41 -17.00
C LEU A 151 10.57 1.37 -15.93
N ALA A 152 9.40 1.98 -16.16
CA ALA A 152 8.75 2.84 -15.18
C ALA A 152 8.32 2.07 -13.92
N GLY A 153 7.93 0.79 -14.06
CA GLY A 153 7.51 -0.08 -12.97
C GLY A 153 8.64 -0.61 -12.07
N LEU A 154 9.90 -0.57 -12.52
CA LEU A 154 11.06 -1.06 -11.75
C LEU A 154 11.42 -0.18 -10.55
N GLY A 155 10.85 1.01 -10.42
CA GLY A 155 11.21 1.97 -9.37
C GLY A 155 11.15 1.38 -7.95
N SER A 156 10.09 0.63 -7.62
CA SER A 156 9.96 0.01 -6.30
C SER A 156 11.04 -1.05 -6.03
N LEU A 157 11.41 -1.84 -7.03
CA LEU A 157 12.50 -2.81 -6.93
C LEU A 157 13.84 -2.10 -6.72
N LEU A 158 14.15 -1.10 -7.56
CA LEU A 158 15.42 -0.36 -7.50
C LEU A 158 15.61 0.37 -6.16
N PHE A 159 14.52 0.88 -5.58
CA PHE A 159 14.58 1.51 -4.27
C PHE A 159 14.87 0.53 -3.14
N ASN A 160 14.23 -0.65 -3.17
CA ASN A 160 14.35 -1.63 -2.09
C ASN A 160 15.57 -2.55 -2.22
N LEU A 161 16.17 -2.67 -3.40
CA LEU A 161 17.28 -3.60 -3.65
C LEU A 161 18.54 -3.28 -2.82
N PRO A 162 19.07 -2.03 -2.77
CA PRO A 162 20.24 -1.73 -1.95
C PRO A 162 20.04 -1.98 -0.46
N PRO A 163 18.93 -1.55 0.20
CA PRO A 163 18.70 -1.87 1.61
C PRO A 163 18.52 -3.37 1.86
N VAL A 164 17.91 -4.14 0.93
CA VAL A 164 17.83 -5.60 1.03
C VAL A 164 19.24 -6.23 1.00
N ILE A 165 20.08 -5.83 0.04
CA ILE A 165 21.47 -6.30 -0.06
C ILE A 165 22.24 -5.93 1.22
N TYR A 166 22.11 -4.69 1.69
CA TYR A 166 22.78 -4.24 2.90
C TYR A 166 22.41 -5.07 4.13
N LEU A 167 21.12 -5.26 4.39
CA LEU A 167 20.63 -6.07 5.52
C LEU A 167 21.02 -7.53 5.39
N ALA A 168 20.94 -8.12 4.19
CA ALA A 168 21.34 -9.51 3.95
C ALA A 168 22.85 -9.73 4.15
N THR A 169 23.67 -8.71 3.84
CA THR A 169 25.13 -8.82 3.96
C THR A 169 25.62 -8.58 5.37
N PHE A 170 25.11 -7.56 6.05
CA PHE A 170 25.60 -7.13 7.36
C PHE A 170 24.77 -7.67 8.54
N SER A 171 23.51 -8.09 8.29
CA SER A 171 22.63 -8.69 9.31
C SER A 171 22.69 -7.92 10.65
N HIS A 172 23.06 -8.61 11.75
CA HIS A 172 23.16 -8.01 13.10
C HIS A 172 24.23 -6.91 13.24
N ALA A 173 25.22 -6.84 12.34
CA ALA A 173 26.22 -5.77 12.31
C ALA A 173 25.71 -4.53 11.55
N SER A 174 24.48 -4.55 11.02
CA SER A 174 23.89 -3.42 10.29
C SER A 174 23.55 -2.26 11.23
N THR A 175 23.72 -1.04 10.72
CA THR A 175 23.45 0.21 11.46
C THR A 175 22.31 1.00 10.81
N SER A 176 21.60 1.81 11.60
CA SER A 176 20.52 2.66 11.09
C SER A 176 21.01 3.66 10.02
N SER A 177 22.22 4.20 10.18
CA SER A 177 22.83 5.12 9.19
C SER A 177 23.23 4.40 7.92
N GLY A 178 23.78 3.18 8.01
CA GLY A 178 24.12 2.35 6.85
C GLY A 178 22.86 1.96 6.05
N LEU A 179 21.80 1.57 6.73
CA LEU A 179 20.52 1.25 6.10
C LEU A 179 19.88 2.49 5.44
N ALA A 180 19.92 3.64 6.11
CA ALA A 180 19.45 4.90 5.53
C ALA A 180 20.25 5.29 4.29
N SER A 181 21.60 5.13 4.33
CA SER A 181 22.47 5.36 3.17
C SER A 181 22.15 4.43 1.99
N ALA A 182 21.85 3.15 2.26
CA ALA A 182 21.40 2.19 1.26
C ALA A 182 20.05 2.61 0.63
N CYS A 183 19.11 3.15 1.43
CA CYS A 183 17.86 3.72 0.91
C CYS A 183 18.10 4.95 0.02
N VAL A 184 19.04 5.84 0.40
CA VAL A 184 19.43 6.99 -0.43
C VAL A 184 20.03 6.52 -1.74
N LEU A 185 20.93 5.52 -1.71
CA LEU A 185 21.47 4.90 -2.92
C LEU A 185 20.36 4.36 -3.82
N GLY A 186 19.38 3.64 -3.23
CA GLY A 186 18.21 3.15 -3.96
C GLY A 186 17.44 4.27 -4.64
N SER A 187 17.23 5.41 -3.95
CA SER A 187 16.54 6.57 -4.51
C SER A 187 17.28 7.22 -5.68
N VAL A 188 18.62 7.18 -5.69
CA VAL A 188 19.45 7.67 -6.81
C VAL A 188 19.45 6.68 -7.99
N LEU A 189 19.46 5.38 -7.70
CA LEU A 189 19.37 4.34 -8.73
C LEU A 189 18.07 4.39 -9.52
N MET A 190 16.96 4.75 -8.87
CA MET A 190 15.64 4.83 -9.53
C MET A 190 15.65 5.72 -10.80
N PRO A 191 16.02 7.00 -10.75
CA PRO A 191 16.13 7.82 -11.95
C PRO A 191 17.37 7.44 -12.80
N GLY A 192 18.46 7.00 -12.19
CA GLY A 192 19.71 6.66 -12.86
C GLY A 192 19.54 5.56 -13.92
N VAL A 193 18.81 4.50 -13.60
CA VAL A 193 18.52 3.38 -14.53
C VAL A 193 17.67 3.82 -15.72
N LEU A 194 16.88 4.89 -15.58
CA LEU A 194 16.04 5.43 -16.66
C LEU A 194 16.80 6.33 -17.64
N LEU A 195 17.96 6.91 -17.23
CA LEU A 195 18.73 7.84 -18.03
C LEU A 195 19.14 7.28 -19.42
N PRO A 196 19.66 6.05 -19.58
CA PRO A 196 20.03 5.53 -20.89
C PRO A 196 18.85 5.46 -21.86
N ALA A 197 17.66 5.13 -21.36
CA ALA A 197 16.44 5.10 -22.16
C ALA A 197 15.99 6.51 -22.60
N LEU A 198 16.17 7.51 -21.73
CA LEU A 198 15.89 8.91 -22.02
C LEU A 198 16.91 9.48 -23.02
N TYR A 199 18.19 9.18 -22.88
CA TYR A 199 19.22 9.56 -23.85
C TYR A 199 18.91 9.03 -25.26
N ARG A 200 18.54 7.74 -25.35
CA ARG A 200 18.14 7.14 -26.63
C ARG A 200 16.87 7.77 -27.21
N SER A 201 16.06 8.44 -26.38
CA SER A 201 14.88 9.17 -26.82
C SER A 201 15.16 10.60 -27.31
N GLY A 202 16.44 11.01 -27.30
CA GLY A 202 16.88 12.34 -27.76
C GLY A 202 16.95 13.40 -26.65
N TRP A 203 16.53 13.07 -25.42
CA TRP A 203 16.67 14.02 -24.32
C TRP A 203 18.13 14.17 -23.88
N ARG A 204 18.54 15.42 -23.57
CA ARG A 204 19.88 15.76 -23.10
C ARG A 204 19.76 16.56 -21.80
N PRO A 205 20.33 16.11 -20.66
CA PRO A 205 20.15 16.76 -19.36
C PRO A 205 20.79 18.17 -19.28
N TRP A 206 21.73 18.49 -20.15
CA TRP A 206 22.38 19.82 -20.21
C TRP A 206 21.65 20.82 -21.09
N GLN A 207 20.60 20.43 -21.83
CA GLN A 207 19.77 21.34 -22.61
C GLN A 207 18.69 21.95 -21.74
N TRP A 208 19.03 22.99 -21.01
CA TRP A 208 18.14 23.68 -20.06
C TRP A 208 17.18 24.63 -20.76
N GLN A 209 16.45 24.17 -21.74
CA GLN A 209 15.43 24.95 -22.42
C GLN A 209 14.12 24.84 -21.63
N SER A 210 13.63 25.95 -21.14
CA SER A 210 12.45 26.01 -20.28
C SER A 210 11.23 26.52 -21.06
N GLU A 211 10.13 25.80 -20.95
CA GLU A 211 8.81 26.28 -21.40
C GLU A 211 8.20 27.16 -20.30
N ALA A 212 7.86 28.41 -20.65
CA ALA A 212 7.23 29.32 -19.70
C ALA A 212 5.85 28.79 -19.27
N GLY A 213 5.54 28.86 -17.95
CA GLY A 213 4.25 28.43 -17.41
C GLY A 213 4.10 26.91 -17.16
N ALA A 214 5.00 26.06 -17.66
CA ALA A 214 4.89 24.60 -17.55
C ALA A 214 4.77 24.09 -16.08
N MET A 215 5.52 24.69 -15.15
CA MET A 215 5.45 24.34 -13.74
C MET A 215 4.09 24.75 -13.11
N ARG A 216 3.59 25.94 -13.44
CA ARG A 216 2.28 26.40 -12.95
C ARG A 216 1.17 25.48 -13.42
N GLU A 217 1.20 25.08 -14.70
CA GLU A 217 0.23 24.18 -15.31
C GLU A 217 0.27 22.80 -14.62
N LEU A 218 1.47 22.27 -14.34
CA LEU A 218 1.64 21.03 -13.61
C LEU A 218 1.10 21.11 -12.17
N LEU A 219 1.43 22.17 -11.43
CA LEU A 219 0.97 22.38 -10.05
C LEU A 219 -0.56 22.51 -9.95
N GLN A 220 -1.20 23.18 -10.90
CA GLN A 220 -2.66 23.28 -10.95
C GLN A 220 -3.35 21.91 -11.13
N ARG A 221 -2.72 20.98 -11.86
CA ARG A 221 -3.26 19.62 -12.05
C ARG A 221 -2.93 18.68 -10.90
N ILE A 222 -1.79 18.86 -10.27
CA ILE A 222 -1.38 18.01 -9.11
C ILE A 222 -2.17 18.38 -7.85
N GLY A 223 -2.52 19.64 -7.64
CA GLY A 223 -3.13 20.13 -6.40
C GLY A 223 -4.34 19.31 -5.91
N PRO A 224 -5.37 19.08 -6.74
CA PRO A 224 -6.53 18.27 -6.37
C PRO A 224 -6.18 16.80 -6.05
N LEU A 225 -5.18 16.23 -6.74
CA LEU A 225 -4.72 14.86 -6.52
C LEU A 225 -3.94 14.72 -5.20
N LEU A 226 -3.19 15.76 -4.83
CA LEU A 226 -2.49 15.81 -3.55
C LEU A 226 -3.45 15.80 -2.36
N SER A 227 -4.55 16.54 -2.42
CA SER A 227 -5.51 16.61 -1.32
C SER A 227 -6.14 15.25 -0.98
N SER A 228 -6.49 14.45 -1.98
CA SER A 228 -7.02 13.10 -1.76
C SER A 228 -5.98 12.14 -1.20
N ASN A 229 -4.74 12.26 -1.64
CA ASN A 229 -3.63 11.43 -1.16
C ASN A 229 -3.27 11.79 0.29
N LEU A 230 -3.28 13.07 0.65
CA LEU A 230 -3.02 13.54 2.02
C LEU A 230 -4.01 12.95 3.03
N ALA A 231 -5.29 12.78 2.66
CA ALA A 231 -6.27 12.17 3.55
C ALA A 231 -5.93 10.70 3.89
N SER A 232 -5.53 9.90 2.88
CA SER A 232 -5.11 8.51 3.11
C SER A 232 -3.80 8.40 3.88
N GLN A 233 -2.83 9.27 3.61
CA GLN A 233 -1.57 9.33 4.34
C GLN A 233 -1.76 9.84 5.78
N GLY A 234 -2.74 10.71 6.01
CA GLY A 234 -3.11 11.19 7.34
C GLY A 234 -3.58 10.07 8.27
N LEU A 235 -4.40 9.14 7.75
CA LEU A 235 -4.83 7.98 8.53
C LEU A 235 -3.65 7.04 8.86
N ALA A 236 -2.76 6.81 7.90
CA ALA A 236 -1.54 6.02 8.12
C ALA A 236 -0.60 6.68 9.14
N LEU A 237 -0.53 8.01 9.14
CA LEU A 237 0.20 8.78 10.15
C LEU A 237 -0.40 8.58 11.54
N LEU A 238 -1.72 8.73 11.70
CA LEU A 238 -2.41 8.52 12.97
C LEU A 238 -2.21 7.10 13.51
N GLU A 239 -2.30 6.10 12.65
CA GLU A 239 -2.03 4.70 13.03
C GLU A 239 -0.62 4.53 13.57
N ARG A 240 0.38 5.15 12.94
CA ARG A 240 1.77 5.09 13.38
C ARG A 240 2.02 5.85 14.69
N MET A 241 1.42 7.04 14.82
CA MET A 241 1.44 7.79 16.08
C MET A 241 0.90 6.95 17.23
N VAL A 242 -0.28 6.36 17.05
CA VAL A 242 -0.92 5.52 18.07
C VAL A 242 -0.08 4.26 18.35
N ALA A 243 0.43 3.59 17.29
CA ALA A 243 1.29 2.42 17.49
C ALA A 243 2.52 2.76 18.33
N SER A 244 3.17 3.91 18.11
CA SER A 244 4.33 4.31 18.91
C SER A 244 4.01 4.50 20.40
N LEU A 245 2.77 4.86 20.75
CA LEU A 245 2.33 5.03 22.14
C LEU A 245 2.05 3.71 22.87
N LEU A 246 1.97 2.58 22.15
CA LEU A 246 1.64 1.28 22.72
C LEU A 246 2.86 0.50 23.23
N GLY A 247 4.04 1.08 23.13
CA GLY A 247 5.28 0.49 23.64
C GLY A 247 6.30 0.13 22.57
N GLU A 248 7.44 -0.32 23.03
CA GLU A 248 8.60 -0.66 22.21
C GLU A 248 8.29 -1.86 21.28
N GLY A 249 8.69 -1.76 20.02
CA GLY A 249 8.42 -2.76 18.97
C GLY A 249 7.04 -2.68 18.34
N ALA A 250 6.13 -1.87 18.88
CA ALA A 250 4.75 -1.78 18.42
C ALA A 250 4.63 -1.28 16.98
N VAL A 251 5.40 -0.25 16.60
CA VAL A 251 5.43 0.28 15.23
C VAL A 251 5.91 -0.80 14.26
N THR A 252 6.93 -1.55 14.66
CA THR A 252 7.51 -2.63 13.86
C THR A 252 6.52 -3.76 13.63
N TRP A 253 5.83 -4.22 14.68
CA TRP A 253 4.84 -5.29 14.56
C TRP A 253 3.66 -4.90 13.68
N VAL A 254 3.12 -3.69 13.85
CA VAL A 254 2.02 -3.17 13.03
C VAL A 254 2.45 -3.05 11.57
N ASN A 255 3.64 -2.50 11.31
CA ASN A 255 4.15 -2.33 9.96
C ASN A 255 4.36 -3.69 9.25
N LEU A 256 4.94 -4.68 9.93
CA LEU A 256 5.18 -6.01 9.37
C LEU A 256 3.85 -6.75 9.11
N ALA A 257 2.92 -6.71 10.06
CA ALA A 257 1.58 -7.29 9.89
C ALA A 257 0.87 -6.69 8.67
N ARG A 258 0.88 -5.37 8.52
CA ARG A 258 0.32 -4.66 7.36
C ARG A 258 0.95 -5.10 6.03
N LYS A 259 2.25 -5.30 5.99
CA LYS A 259 2.94 -5.77 4.79
C LYS A 259 2.52 -7.19 4.41
N LEU A 260 2.43 -8.09 5.39
CA LEU A 260 2.01 -9.48 5.19
C LEU A 260 0.58 -9.58 4.63
N ILE A 261 -0.37 -8.84 5.21
CA ILE A 261 -1.77 -8.91 4.79
C ILE A 261 -2.02 -8.24 3.42
N ASN A 262 -1.14 -7.37 2.95
CA ASN A 262 -1.31 -6.72 1.65
C ASN A 262 -0.98 -7.65 0.46
N LEU A 263 -0.29 -8.76 0.68
CA LEU A 263 0.07 -9.70 -0.39
C LEU A 263 -1.15 -10.30 -1.11
N PRO A 264 -2.21 -10.79 -0.42
CA PRO A 264 -3.42 -11.30 -1.08
C PRO A 264 -4.22 -10.24 -1.84
N LEU A 265 -4.09 -8.95 -1.51
CA LEU A 265 -4.87 -7.88 -2.15
C LEU A 265 -4.50 -7.66 -3.62
N ILE A 266 -3.34 -8.14 -4.07
CA ILE A 266 -2.89 -7.97 -5.46
C ILE A 266 -3.87 -8.64 -6.44
N ALA A 267 -4.37 -9.84 -6.10
CA ALA A 267 -5.35 -10.54 -6.93
C ALA A 267 -6.67 -9.76 -7.05
N LEU A 268 -7.09 -9.10 -5.97
CA LEU A 268 -8.30 -8.27 -5.95
C LEU A 268 -8.18 -7.00 -6.81
N MET A 269 -6.99 -6.43 -6.94
CA MET A 269 -6.79 -5.26 -7.79
C MET A 269 -7.13 -5.56 -9.25
N SER A 270 -6.72 -6.70 -9.76
CA SER A 270 -7.03 -7.14 -11.12
C SER A 270 -8.52 -7.38 -11.33
N LEU A 271 -9.18 -8.08 -10.39
CA LEU A 271 -10.63 -8.30 -10.40
C LEU A 271 -11.39 -6.97 -10.42
N ASN A 272 -10.97 -6.04 -9.58
CA ASN A 272 -11.58 -4.72 -9.46
C ASN A 272 -11.49 -3.91 -10.76
N GLN A 273 -10.38 -3.98 -11.50
CA GLN A 273 -10.22 -3.27 -12.77
C GLN A 273 -11.10 -3.85 -13.87
N VAL A 274 -11.15 -5.19 -13.97
CA VAL A 274 -12.00 -5.87 -14.95
C VAL A 274 -13.48 -5.56 -14.71
N LEU A 275 -13.94 -5.65 -13.46
CA LEU A 275 -15.32 -5.37 -13.10
C LEU A 275 -15.71 -3.90 -13.32
N LEU A 276 -14.81 -2.95 -13.05
CA LEU A 276 -15.07 -1.55 -13.36
C LEU A 276 -15.30 -1.36 -14.87
N GLY A 277 -14.46 -1.97 -15.71
CA GLY A 277 -14.63 -1.90 -17.17
C GLY A 277 -15.97 -2.46 -17.62
N LEU A 278 -16.35 -3.64 -17.13
CA LEU A 278 -17.63 -4.28 -17.47
C LEU A 278 -18.84 -3.49 -16.97
N MET A 279 -18.80 -3.00 -15.72
CA MET A 279 -19.89 -2.21 -15.15
C MET A 279 -20.05 -0.85 -15.80
N SER A 280 -18.97 -0.22 -16.28
CA SER A 280 -19.03 1.06 -16.98
C SER A 280 -19.70 0.95 -18.35
N GLY A 281 -19.61 -0.20 -19.01
CA GLY A 281 -20.30 -0.50 -20.28
C GLY A 281 -21.74 -0.97 -20.10
N SER A 282 -22.28 -1.06 -18.88
CA SER A 282 -23.60 -1.61 -18.58
C SER A 282 -24.45 -0.64 -17.77
N ALA A 283 -25.78 -0.82 -17.76
CA ALA A 283 -26.71 0.04 -17.02
C ALA A 283 -27.80 -0.81 -16.32
N GLY A 284 -28.49 -0.20 -15.36
CA GLY A 284 -29.65 -0.81 -14.66
C GLY A 284 -29.37 -2.18 -14.06
N ASP A 285 -30.25 -3.14 -14.33
CA ASP A 285 -30.19 -4.49 -13.77
C ASP A 285 -28.97 -5.28 -14.22
N GLN A 286 -28.46 -5.02 -15.43
CA GLN A 286 -27.24 -5.66 -15.90
C GLN A 286 -26.02 -5.25 -15.07
N ARG A 287 -25.87 -3.95 -14.75
CA ARG A 287 -24.81 -3.47 -13.88
C ARG A 287 -24.95 -4.05 -12.46
N LEU A 288 -26.17 -4.13 -11.94
CA LEU A 288 -26.46 -4.73 -10.64
C LEU A 288 -26.11 -6.23 -10.61
N SER A 289 -26.41 -6.97 -11.69
CA SER A 289 -26.04 -8.39 -11.80
C SER A 289 -24.52 -8.59 -11.81
N LEU A 290 -23.78 -7.71 -12.49
CA LEU A 290 -22.31 -7.70 -12.49
C LEU A 290 -21.74 -7.39 -11.08
N LEU A 291 -22.35 -6.46 -10.35
CA LEU A 291 -21.97 -6.18 -8.97
C LEU A 291 -22.17 -7.42 -8.08
N LYS A 292 -23.34 -8.08 -8.14
CA LYS A 292 -23.63 -9.29 -7.36
C LYS A 292 -22.60 -10.40 -7.63
N ARG A 293 -22.30 -10.64 -8.91
CA ARG A 293 -21.25 -11.60 -9.31
C ARG A 293 -19.86 -11.18 -8.81
N GLY A 294 -19.55 -9.88 -8.93
CA GLY A 294 -18.29 -9.32 -8.45
C GLY A 294 -18.11 -9.51 -6.94
N LEU A 295 -19.15 -9.25 -6.15
CA LEU A 295 -19.14 -9.47 -4.70
C LEU A 295 -18.97 -10.96 -4.34
N GLY A 296 -19.63 -11.86 -5.08
CA GLY A 296 -19.43 -13.31 -4.94
C GLY A 296 -17.98 -13.71 -5.26
N SER A 297 -17.42 -13.22 -6.37
CA SER A 297 -16.02 -13.48 -6.75
C SER A 297 -15.02 -12.89 -5.75
N ALA A 298 -15.29 -11.71 -5.22
CA ALA A 298 -14.47 -11.11 -4.18
C ALA A 298 -14.50 -11.96 -2.90
N THR A 299 -15.69 -12.42 -2.48
CA THR A 299 -15.83 -13.33 -1.33
C THR A 299 -15.07 -14.64 -1.57
N LEU A 300 -15.18 -15.22 -2.77
CA LEU A 300 -14.49 -16.45 -3.15
C LEU A 300 -12.97 -16.32 -3.07
N LEU A 301 -12.42 -15.17 -3.44
CA LEU A 301 -10.98 -14.93 -3.40
C LEU A 301 -10.48 -14.53 -2.01
N THR A 302 -11.25 -13.69 -1.30
CA THR A 302 -10.75 -13.11 -0.04
C THR A 302 -11.03 -13.98 1.17
N LEU A 303 -12.18 -14.62 1.26
CA LEU A 303 -12.56 -15.36 2.47
C LEU A 303 -11.65 -16.56 2.75
N PRO A 304 -11.29 -17.42 1.77
CA PRO A 304 -10.32 -18.49 1.99
C PRO A 304 -8.92 -17.96 2.35
N ALA A 305 -8.49 -16.85 1.72
CA ALA A 305 -7.21 -16.23 2.01
C ALA A 305 -7.16 -15.64 3.43
N VAL A 306 -8.21 -14.93 3.84
CA VAL A 306 -8.34 -14.36 5.20
C VAL A 306 -8.41 -15.46 6.25
N ALA A 307 -9.29 -16.45 6.05
CA ALA A 307 -9.45 -17.55 6.99
C ALA A 307 -8.16 -18.41 7.09
N GLY A 308 -7.50 -18.65 5.96
CA GLY A 308 -6.19 -19.31 5.92
C GLY A 308 -5.10 -18.51 6.64
N LEU A 309 -5.06 -17.18 6.48
CA LEU A 309 -4.14 -16.30 7.20
C LEU A 309 -4.39 -16.31 8.71
N ILE A 310 -5.66 -16.27 9.13
CA ILE A 310 -6.02 -16.35 10.56
C ILE A 310 -5.55 -17.68 11.13
N GLY A 311 -5.85 -18.79 10.45
CA GLY A 311 -5.45 -20.12 10.90
C GLY A 311 -3.94 -20.35 10.92
N ALA A 312 -3.24 -19.89 9.87
CA ALA A 312 -1.81 -20.09 9.67
C ALA A 312 -0.93 -19.02 10.32
N ALA A 313 -1.49 -18.02 11.00
CA ALA A 313 -0.75 -16.86 11.47
C ALA A 313 0.47 -17.23 12.32
N GLY A 314 0.32 -18.14 13.29
CA GLY A 314 1.42 -18.64 14.12
C GLY A 314 2.50 -19.33 13.30
N ALA A 315 2.11 -20.25 12.43
CA ALA A 315 3.04 -21.00 11.56
C ALA A 315 3.79 -20.08 10.58
N LEU A 316 3.11 -19.10 9.99
CA LEU A 316 3.74 -18.14 9.09
C LEU A 316 4.79 -17.29 9.82
N VAL A 317 4.47 -16.83 11.02
CA VAL A 317 5.42 -16.06 11.84
C VAL A 317 6.59 -16.93 12.28
N ALA A 318 6.36 -18.17 12.70
CA ALA A 318 7.42 -19.12 13.07
C ALA A 318 8.37 -19.41 11.91
N LEU A 319 7.87 -19.53 10.69
CA LEU A 319 8.70 -19.77 9.50
C LEU A 319 9.47 -18.50 9.06
N LEU A 320 8.85 -17.33 9.17
CA LEU A 320 9.47 -16.06 8.76
C LEU A 320 10.50 -15.56 9.79
N LEU A 321 10.23 -15.74 11.07
CA LEU A 321 11.02 -15.20 12.17
C LEU A 321 11.32 -16.28 13.22
N PRO A 322 12.09 -17.34 12.88
CA PRO A 322 12.28 -18.51 13.76
C PRO A 322 12.94 -18.15 15.09
N ASN A 323 13.70 -17.06 15.15
CA ASN A 323 14.41 -16.64 16.36
C ASN A 323 13.59 -15.68 17.26
N GLN A 324 12.39 -15.24 16.82
CA GLN A 324 11.61 -14.22 17.54
C GLN A 324 10.19 -14.67 17.90
N THR A 325 9.86 -15.92 17.67
CA THR A 325 8.47 -16.43 17.76
C THR A 325 7.96 -16.71 19.17
N GLN A 326 8.82 -16.83 20.17
CA GLN A 326 8.37 -17.14 21.52
C GLN A 326 7.82 -15.88 22.21
N GLY A 327 6.49 -15.68 22.12
CA GLY A 327 5.74 -14.68 22.89
C GLY A 327 5.50 -13.33 22.24
N GLY A 328 5.82 -13.16 20.96
CA GLY A 328 5.54 -11.90 20.26
C GLY A 328 4.06 -11.73 19.83
N PRO A 329 3.55 -10.50 19.73
CA PRO A 329 2.14 -10.22 19.39
C PRO A 329 1.81 -10.40 17.90
N LEU A 330 2.80 -10.69 17.04
CA LEU A 330 2.63 -10.70 15.59
C LEU A 330 1.62 -11.74 15.08
N PRO A 331 1.56 -12.99 15.59
CA PRO A 331 0.57 -13.97 15.14
C PRO A 331 -0.86 -13.50 15.37
N GLU A 332 -1.16 -13.03 16.57
CA GLU A 332 -2.47 -12.49 16.92
C GLU A 332 -2.80 -11.25 16.11
N LEU A 333 -1.85 -10.33 16.00
CA LEU A 333 -1.99 -9.10 15.23
C LEU A 333 -2.25 -9.38 13.75
N LEU A 334 -1.57 -10.36 13.16
CA LEU A 334 -1.77 -10.79 11.77
C LEU A 334 -3.18 -11.35 11.58
N ALA A 335 -3.66 -12.17 12.51
CA ALA A 335 -5.00 -12.72 12.47
C ALA A 335 -6.07 -11.61 12.53
N TRP A 336 -5.92 -10.64 13.44
CA TRP A 336 -6.86 -9.52 13.56
C TRP A 336 -6.82 -8.57 12.36
N PHE A 337 -5.65 -8.24 11.81
CA PHE A 337 -5.53 -7.40 10.62
C PHE A 337 -6.06 -8.06 9.35
N ALA A 338 -6.15 -9.40 9.30
CA ALA A 338 -6.75 -10.09 8.17
C ALA A 338 -8.27 -9.86 8.07
N VAL A 339 -8.97 -9.68 9.19
CA VAL A 339 -10.43 -9.53 9.22
C VAL A 339 -10.95 -8.34 8.39
N PRO A 340 -10.41 -7.11 8.52
CA PRO A 340 -10.85 -5.97 7.71
C PRO A 340 -10.71 -6.15 6.20
N LEU A 341 -9.82 -7.05 5.72
CA LEU A 341 -9.60 -7.27 4.29
C LEU A 341 -10.86 -7.75 3.57
N MET A 342 -11.64 -8.61 4.22
CA MET A 342 -12.88 -9.13 3.64
C MET A 342 -13.87 -7.99 3.34
N PHE A 343 -14.03 -7.08 4.30
CA PHE A 343 -14.93 -5.94 4.18
C PHE A 343 -14.37 -4.89 3.21
N GLY A 344 -13.07 -4.65 3.23
CA GLY A 344 -12.37 -3.77 2.30
C GLY A 344 -12.52 -4.19 0.84
N ALA A 345 -12.47 -5.49 0.56
CA ALA A 345 -12.71 -6.03 -0.78
C ALA A 345 -14.12 -5.71 -1.30
N TRP A 346 -15.14 -5.82 -0.44
CA TRP A 346 -16.51 -5.45 -0.76
C TRP A 346 -16.64 -3.94 -0.97
N ASN A 347 -16.06 -3.13 -0.10
CA ASN A 347 -16.09 -1.67 -0.19
C ASN A 347 -15.51 -1.18 -1.52
N ALA A 348 -14.40 -1.78 -1.95
CA ALA A 348 -13.78 -1.45 -3.22
C ALA A 348 -14.71 -1.69 -4.43
N LEU A 349 -15.49 -2.78 -4.42
CA LEU A 349 -16.45 -3.07 -5.49
C LEU A 349 -17.70 -2.17 -5.42
N LEU A 350 -18.21 -1.90 -4.23
CA LEU A 350 -19.33 -0.97 -4.03
C LEU A 350 -18.97 0.46 -4.49
N ALA A 351 -17.74 0.90 -4.24
CA ALA A 351 -17.24 2.18 -4.74
C ALA A 351 -17.15 2.20 -6.28
N ARG A 352 -16.68 1.09 -6.90
CA ARG A 352 -16.60 0.97 -8.36
C ARG A 352 -17.96 0.93 -9.04
N TYR A 353 -18.97 0.39 -8.39
CA TYR A 353 -20.35 0.44 -8.88
C TYR A 353 -20.86 1.88 -9.00
N ALA A 354 -20.56 2.74 -8.02
CA ALA A 354 -20.88 4.16 -8.09
C ALA A 354 -20.03 4.88 -9.16
N TYR A 355 -18.72 4.59 -9.27
CA TYR A 355 -17.87 5.15 -10.32
C TYR A 355 -18.38 4.79 -11.73
N ALA A 356 -18.82 3.55 -11.93
CA ALA A 356 -19.43 3.11 -13.18
C ALA A 356 -20.76 3.82 -13.48
N ALA A 357 -21.45 4.36 -12.47
CA ALA A 357 -22.63 5.20 -12.61
C ALA A 357 -22.29 6.70 -12.85
N GLY A 358 -20.99 7.06 -12.85
CA GLY A 358 -20.53 8.44 -12.99
C GLY A 358 -20.49 9.23 -11.69
N ASP A 359 -20.85 8.63 -10.56
CA ASP A 359 -20.81 9.28 -9.26
C ASP A 359 -19.48 8.99 -8.53
N THR A 360 -18.60 10.00 -8.52
CA THR A 360 -17.31 9.94 -7.82
C THR A 360 -17.38 10.53 -6.41
N ARG A 361 -18.39 11.34 -6.11
CA ARG A 361 -18.52 12.03 -4.83
C ARG A 361 -19.07 11.12 -3.73
N LEU A 362 -20.02 10.26 -4.09
CA LEU A 362 -20.65 9.35 -3.13
C LEU A 362 -19.64 8.41 -2.48
N PRO A 363 -18.81 7.65 -3.22
CA PRO A 363 -17.79 6.80 -2.61
C PRO A 363 -16.79 7.59 -1.79
N LEU A 364 -16.31 8.73 -2.29
CA LEU A 364 -15.39 9.59 -1.56
C LEU A 364 -15.95 10.02 -0.20
N ASN A 365 -17.20 10.48 -0.15
CA ASN A 365 -17.84 10.88 1.09
C ASN A 365 -18.00 9.70 2.07
N CYS A 366 -18.37 8.50 1.57
CA CYS A 366 -18.49 7.31 2.41
C CYS A 366 -17.12 6.87 2.97
N GLU A 367 -16.07 6.91 2.16
CA GLU A 367 -14.71 6.60 2.56
C GLU A 367 -14.17 7.62 3.58
N LEU A 368 -14.45 8.90 3.42
CA LEU A 368 -14.07 9.94 4.39
C LEU A 368 -14.74 9.72 5.75
N VAL A 369 -16.04 9.41 5.77
CA VAL A 369 -16.76 9.11 7.02
C VAL A 369 -16.22 7.84 7.69
N GLY A 370 -15.94 6.79 6.91
CA GLY A 370 -15.32 5.56 7.43
C GLY A 370 -13.91 5.79 7.95
N SER A 371 -13.12 6.61 7.27
CA SER A 371 -11.77 6.99 7.72
C SER A 371 -11.81 7.84 9.00
N LEU A 372 -12.78 8.74 9.11
CA LEU A 372 -13.00 9.50 10.35
C LEU A 372 -13.41 8.59 11.50
N CYS A 373 -14.30 7.63 11.25
CA CYS A 373 -14.67 6.63 12.25
C CYS A 373 -13.44 5.81 12.69
N ASN A 374 -12.64 5.33 11.75
CA ASN A 374 -11.38 4.65 12.06
C ASN A 374 -10.46 5.53 12.91
N ALA A 375 -10.26 6.79 12.54
CA ALA A 375 -9.42 7.74 13.29
C ALA A 375 -9.93 7.95 14.72
N LEU A 376 -11.23 8.09 14.92
CA LEU A 376 -11.84 8.20 16.25
C LEU A 376 -11.65 6.92 17.08
N LEU A 377 -11.84 5.75 16.47
CA LEU A 377 -11.63 4.47 17.12
C LEU A 377 -10.16 4.21 17.44
N LEU A 378 -9.22 4.69 16.61
CA LEU A 378 -7.78 4.68 16.92
C LEU A 378 -7.44 5.52 18.17
N GLY A 379 -8.23 6.52 18.50
CA GLY A 379 -8.06 7.29 19.73
C GLY A 379 -8.52 6.57 21.01
N ALA A 380 -9.24 5.45 20.91
CA ALA A 380 -9.79 4.75 22.07
C ALA A 380 -9.40 3.26 22.14
N LEU A 381 -9.67 2.49 21.08
CA LEU A 381 -9.53 1.02 21.10
C LEU A 381 -8.11 0.52 21.38
N PRO A 382 -7.03 1.12 20.84
CA PRO A 382 -5.67 0.66 21.14
C PRO A 382 -5.27 0.81 22.60
N PHE A 383 -5.79 1.79 23.30
CA PHE A 383 -5.51 1.99 24.73
C PHE A 383 -6.27 0.97 25.62
N ALA A 384 -7.37 0.37 25.11
CA ALA A 384 -8.11 -0.67 25.81
C ALA A 384 -7.67 -2.10 25.43
N PHE A 385 -7.31 -2.31 24.16
CA PHE A 385 -7.03 -3.63 23.58
C PHE A 385 -5.59 -3.77 23.04
N GLY A 386 -4.69 -2.83 23.31
CA GLY A 386 -3.33 -2.86 22.81
C GLY A 386 -3.27 -2.82 21.28
N LEU A 387 -2.31 -3.54 20.70
CA LEU A 387 -2.08 -3.57 19.25
C LEU A 387 -3.28 -4.07 18.43
N THR A 388 -4.07 -5.00 18.98
CA THR A 388 -5.28 -5.52 18.32
C THR A 388 -6.36 -4.44 18.18
N GLY A 389 -6.37 -3.44 19.06
CA GLY A 389 -7.24 -2.27 18.97
C GLY A 389 -7.06 -1.47 17.68
N ILE A 390 -5.85 -1.46 17.10
CA ILE A 390 -5.58 -0.83 15.79
C ILE A 390 -6.33 -1.58 14.69
N ALA A 391 -6.31 -2.90 14.70
CA ALA A 391 -7.03 -3.73 13.73
C ALA A 391 -8.57 -3.58 13.89
N LEU A 392 -9.05 -3.52 15.14
CA LEU A 392 -10.47 -3.29 15.45
C LEU A 392 -10.93 -1.91 14.97
N ALA A 393 -10.11 -0.86 15.11
CA ALA A 393 -10.41 0.46 14.58
C ALA A 393 -10.53 0.44 13.05
N ALA A 394 -9.61 -0.24 12.37
CA ALA A 394 -9.65 -0.42 10.92
C ALA A 394 -10.90 -1.21 10.49
N LEU A 395 -11.29 -2.24 11.23
CA LEU A 395 -12.52 -3.00 11.01
C LEU A 395 -13.77 -2.11 11.15
N GLY A 396 -13.84 -1.32 12.22
CA GLY A 396 -14.93 -0.37 12.44
C GLY A 396 -15.09 0.62 11.29
N GLY A 397 -13.98 1.22 10.84
CA GLY A 397 -13.98 2.11 9.67
C GLY A 397 -14.44 1.42 8.39
N ALA A 398 -13.96 0.20 8.13
CA ALA A 398 -14.35 -0.58 6.94
C ALA A 398 -15.86 -0.95 6.97
N LEU A 399 -16.40 -1.35 8.12
CA LEU A 399 -17.82 -1.66 8.29
C LEU A 399 -18.69 -0.43 8.06
N VAL A 400 -18.33 0.72 8.64
CA VAL A 400 -19.07 1.99 8.44
C VAL A 400 -19.06 2.39 6.97
N THR A 401 -17.91 2.33 6.30
CA THR A 401 -17.82 2.59 4.84
C THR A 401 -18.74 1.68 4.06
N GLY A 402 -18.71 0.36 4.33
CA GLY A 402 -19.53 -0.62 3.61
C GLY A 402 -21.03 -0.40 3.79
N VAL A 403 -21.47 -0.17 5.03
CA VAL A 403 -22.88 0.11 5.33
C VAL A 403 -23.33 1.41 4.66
N LEU A 404 -22.53 2.47 4.71
CA LEU A 404 -22.84 3.75 4.05
C LEU A 404 -22.94 3.60 2.53
N LEU A 405 -21.97 2.89 1.90
CA LEU A 405 -22.00 2.63 0.46
C LEU A 405 -23.25 1.84 0.06
N MET A 406 -23.62 0.79 0.80
CA MET A 406 -24.85 0.03 0.52
C MET A 406 -26.12 0.87 0.74
N ARG A 407 -26.17 1.65 1.83
CA ARG A 407 -27.32 2.49 2.16
C ARG A 407 -27.55 3.60 1.14
N ARG A 408 -26.51 4.35 0.80
CA ARG A 408 -26.58 5.49 -0.12
C ARG A 408 -26.89 5.10 -1.56
N GLN A 409 -26.55 3.87 -1.95
CA GLN A 409 -26.84 3.30 -3.28
C GLN A 409 -28.14 2.46 -3.28
N SER A 410 -28.92 2.45 -2.17
CA SER A 410 -30.15 1.67 -2.02
C SER A 410 -29.96 0.15 -2.20
N LEU A 411 -28.78 -0.37 -1.90
CA LEU A 411 -28.39 -1.77 -2.10
C LEU A 411 -28.66 -2.68 -0.89
N LEU A 412 -29.00 -2.13 0.28
CA LEU A 412 -29.19 -2.88 1.53
C LEU A 412 -30.24 -4.00 1.44
N HIS A 413 -31.28 -3.79 0.65
CA HIS A 413 -32.36 -4.78 0.46
C HIS A 413 -32.17 -5.66 -0.76
N VAL A 414 -31.23 -5.31 -1.66
CA VAL A 414 -31.02 -5.97 -2.94
C VAL A 414 -29.85 -6.97 -2.90
N LEU A 415 -28.84 -6.66 -2.05
CA LEU A 415 -27.65 -7.51 -1.91
C LEU A 415 -27.83 -8.52 -0.75
N PRO A 416 -27.36 -9.77 -0.92
CA PRO A 416 -27.37 -10.79 0.13
C PRO A 416 -26.21 -10.59 1.14
N TRP A 417 -25.94 -9.34 1.56
CA TRP A 417 -24.79 -9.02 2.40
C TRP A 417 -24.83 -9.71 3.77
N ARG A 418 -26.03 -9.92 4.35
CA ARG A 418 -26.17 -10.56 5.66
C ARG A 418 -25.65 -12.00 5.64
N SER A 419 -26.06 -12.80 4.65
CA SER A 419 -25.61 -14.20 4.51
C SER A 419 -24.10 -14.27 4.28
N HIS A 420 -23.55 -13.42 3.42
CA HIS A 420 -22.09 -13.38 3.17
C HIS A 420 -21.30 -12.95 4.40
N TRP A 421 -21.74 -11.93 5.12
CA TRP A 421 -21.04 -11.44 6.30
C TRP A 421 -21.16 -12.41 7.49
N LEU A 422 -22.32 -13.01 7.71
CA LEU A 422 -22.50 -14.05 8.73
C LEU A 422 -21.64 -15.28 8.43
N LEU A 423 -21.65 -15.74 7.18
CA LEU A 423 -20.83 -16.87 6.75
C LEU A 423 -19.33 -16.54 6.91
N ALA A 424 -18.91 -15.35 6.50
CA ALA A 424 -17.52 -14.91 6.66
C ALA A 424 -17.11 -14.87 8.14
N SER A 425 -17.95 -14.27 9.00
CA SER A 425 -17.70 -14.23 10.44
C SER A 425 -17.59 -15.62 11.04
N LEU A 426 -18.52 -16.52 10.69
CA LEU A 426 -18.51 -17.90 11.17
C LEU A 426 -17.23 -18.64 10.77
N LEU A 427 -16.87 -18.58 9.48
CA LEU A 427 -15.70 -19.30 8.96
C LEU A 427 -14.38 -18.72 9.50
N MET A 428 -14.28 -17.41 9.65
CA MET A 428 -13.13 -16.78 10.29
C MET A 428 -13.02 -17.18 11.77
N THR A 429 -14.15 -17.24 12.48
CA THR A 429 -14.19 -17.68 13.89
C THR A 429 -13.76 -19.15 14.02
N ILE A 430 -14.21 -20.02 13.12
CA ILE A 430 -13.76 -21.43 13.08
C ILE A 430 -12.24 -21.51 12.90
N ALA A 431 -11.66 -20.75 11.98
CA ALA A 431 -10.21 -20.69 11.78
C ALA A 431 -9.48 -20.19 13.04
N ALA A 432 -10.01 -19.15 13.70
CA ALA A 432 -9.42 -18.58 14.90
C ALA A 432 -9.49 -19.56 16.11
N LEU A 433 -10.57 -20.31 16.26
CA LEU A 433 -10.74 -21.21 17.40
C LEU A 433 -10.07 -22.57 17.22
N LEU A 434 -10.02 -23.11 16.00
CA LEU A 434 -9.54 -24.48 15.75
C LEU A 434 -8.12 -24.54 15.21
N LEU A 435 -7.70 -23.58 14.38
CA LEU A 435 -6.41 -23.63 13.70
C LEU A 435 -5.37 -22.72 14.36
N HIS A 436 -5.76 -21.51 14.76
CA HIS A 436 -4.83 -20.56 15.36
C HIS A 436 -4.17 -21.04 16.67
N PRO A 437 -4.83 -21.81 17.57
CA PRO A 437 -4.21 -22.30 18.79
C PRO A 437 -3.24 -23.47 18.61
N LEU A 438 -3.09 -24.01 17.39
CA LEU A 438 -2.18 -25.12 17.15
C LEU A 438 -0.72 -24.68 17.31
N HIS A 439 0.05 -25.43 18.06
CA HIS A 439 1.46 -25.10 18.36
C HIS A 439 2.45 -25.73 17.38
N ASP A 440 2.09 -26.84 16.73
CA ASP A 440 2.94 -27.45 15.71
C ASP A 440 2.83 -26.65 14.41
N THR A 441 3.96 -26.07 13.99
CA THR A 441 4.06 -25.18 12.82
C THR A 441 3.62 -25.86 11.52
N TRP A 442 4.04 -27.08 11.28
CA TRP A 442 3.73 -27.79 10.04
C TRP A 442 2.29 -28.28 10.01
N LEU A 443 1.80 -28.77 11.16
CA LEU A 443 0.40 -29.18 11.31
C LEU A 443 -0.54 -27.99 11.14
N GLN A 444 -0.26 -26.86 11.78
CA GLN A 444 -1.02 -25.63 11.68
C GLN A 444 -1.06 -25.13 10.23
N LEU A 445 0.09 -25.07 9.54
CA LEU A 445 0.18 -24.65 8.16
C LEU A 445 -0.59 -25.61 7.22
N GLY A 446 -0.38 -26.92 7.36
CA GLY A 446 -1.04 -27.94 6.56
C GLY A 446 -2.55 -27.90 6.71
N LEU A 447 -3.06 -27.89 7.95
CA LEU A 447 -4.50 -27.80 8.21
C LEU A 447 -5.12 -26.48 7.72
N SER A 448 -4.39 -25.36 7.86
CA SER A 448 -4.86 -24.06 7.35
C SER A 448 -4.93 -24.03 5.82
N CYS A 449 -3.97 -24.64 5.13
CA CYS A 449 -4.01 -24.81 3.67
C CYS A 449 -5.17 -25.70 3.23
N VAL A 450 -5.39 -26.83 3.90
CA VAL A 450 -6.54 -27.71 3.62
C VAL A 450 -7.85 -27.00 3.88
N TYR A 451 -7.97 -26.27 4.98
CA TYR A 451 -9.15 -25.48 5.31
C TYR A 451 -9.42 -24.40 4.25
N GLY A 452 -8.41 -23.65 3.86
CA GLY A 452 -8.52 -22.64 2.78
C GLY A 452 -8.95 -23.26 1.45
N ALA A 453 -8.38 -24.42 1.09
CA ALA A 453 -8.77 -25.15 -0.13
C ALA A 453 -10.20 -25.66 -0.07
N LEU A 454 -10.65 -26.22 1.05
CA LEU A 454 -12.02 -26.67 1.25
C LEU A 454 -13.01 -25.49 1.19
N LEU A 455 -12.65 -24.34 1.77
CA LEU A 455 -13.44 -23.12 1.66
C LEU A 455 -13.54 -22.64 0.21
N LEU A 456 -12.42 -22.64 -0.52
CA LEU A 456 -12.43 -22.25 -1.94
C LEU A 456 -13.35 -23.12 -2.76
N VAL A 457 -13.28 -24.45 -2.60
CA VAL A 457 -14.14 -25.40 -3.30
C VAL A 457 -15.61 -25.25 -2.88
N GLY A 458 -15.88 -25.19 -1.58
CA GLY A 458 -17.24 -25.05 -1.04
C GLY A 458 -17.90 -23.74 -1.49
N LEU A 459 -17.19 -22.63 -1.43
CA LEU A 459 -17.67 -21.33 -1.90
C LEU A 459 -17.84 -21.31 -3.43
N ALA A 460 -16.94 -21.94 -4.19
CA ALA A 460 -17.07 -22.06 -5.62
C ALA A 460 -18.33 -22.85 -6.02
N LEU A 461 -18.62 -23.94 -5.32
CA LEU A 461 -19.85 -24.72 -5.52
C LEU A 461 -21.11 -23.96 -5.09
N TRP A 462 -21.04 -23.19 -4.04
CA TRP A 462 -22.17 -22.37 -3.55
C TRP A 462 -22.45 -21.17 -4.45
N LEU A 463 -21.44 -20.36 -4.78
CA LEU A 463 -21.55 -19.13 -5.56
C LEU A 463 -21.67 -19.38 -7.07
N LYS A 464 -21.22 -20.54 -7.56
CA LYS A 464 -21.26 -20.96 -8.97
C LYS A 464 -20.89 -19.83 -9.95
N PRO A 465 -19.68 -19.21 -9.80
CA PRO A 465 -19.30 -18.05 -10.60
C PRO A 465 -19.29 -18.30 -12.12
N TRP A 466 -19.23 -19.57 -12.53
CA TRP A 466 -19.26 -20.01 -13.93
C TRP A 466 -20.67 -20.14 -14.53
N ARG A 467 -21.72 -20.11 -13.73
CA ARG A 467 -23.08 -20.16 -14.27
C ARG A 467 -23.39 -18.84 -14.98
N ASN A 468 -23.46 -18.93 -16.32
CA ASN A 468 -24.09 -17.86 -17.09
C ASN A 468 -25.56 -17.81 -16.66
N VAL A 469 -25.97 -16.68 -16.07
CA VAL A 469 -27.38 -16.36 -15.98
C VAL A 469 -27.77 -16.07 -17.43
N SER A 470 -28.29 -17.08 -18.12
CA SER A 470 -29.06 -16.85 -19.33
C SER A 470 -30.13 -15.82 -19.00
N ALA A 471 -30.17 -14.79 -19.82
CA ALA A 471 -30.97 -13.60 -19.79
C ALA A 471 -32.41 -13.81 -19.29
#